data_e30ae4986750ce5d1cc4ec0cabe7577b
#
_entry.id   e30ae4986750ce5d1cc4ec0cabe7577b
#
_cell.length_a   1.000
_cell.length_b   1.000
_cell.length_c   1.000
_cell.angle_alpha   90.00
_cell.angle_beta   90.00
_cell.angle_gamma   90.00
#
_symmetry.space_group_name_H-M   'P 1'
#
loop_
_entity.id
_entity.type
_entity.pdbx_description
1 polymer ?
#
loop_
_entity_poly.entity_id
_entity_poly.type
_entity_poly.pdbx_seq_one_letter_code
_entity_poly.pdbx_strand_id
1 'polypeptide(L)'
;MNQHLQMYSDGGARGNPGLAAIAFVALNETGETVKADTRFIGVRTNNQAEYEALLLALNYAVEHKAQEVICHLDSELVTRQLRGEYAVKNADLQKLWRKVQELKAKFKKISFINVRRENPYIQQADALVNKTLDEQGLKQKQNLISEKNTGIDCKFLHTSIRTSNLERSIDFYSRLLGLKLLSRREIKSTNAEIAFLQDAEGKGSKLELTYYRNQTRFGQPDYEERIFDHLGFEVQDLNKTIDVLRKENVVITDEPFELNEHTIIAFVEDPDGTLIELIQRK
;
A
#
# COMPACT_ATOMS: atom_id res chain seq x y z
N MET A 1 -16.08 -32.36 4.39
CA MET A 1 -15.92 -32.03 2.96
C MET A 1 -17.14 -31.21 2.57
N ASN A 2 -16.98 -30.00 2.08
CA ASN A 2 -18.09 -29.14 1.68
C ASN A 2 -18.68 -29.68 0.40
N GLN A 3 -19.86 -30.35 0.48
CA GLN A 3 -20.53 -30.89 -0.71
C GLN A 3 -21.16 -29.79 -1.58
N HIS A 4 -21.49 -28.66 -0.98
CA HIS A 4 -22.07 -27.49 -1.65
C HIS A 4 -21.18 -26.27 -1.47
N LEU A 5 -20.87 -25.60 -2.56
CA LEU A 5 -20.09 -24.34 -2.54
C LEU A 5 -20.83 -23.24 -3.29
N GLN A 6 -20.79 -22.04 -2.74
CA GLN A 6 -21.14 -20.80 -3.44
C GLN A 6 -19.86 -20.09 -3.83
N MET A 7 -19.68 -19.81 -5.12
CA MET A 7 -18.49 -19.20 -5.68
C MET A 7 -18.83 -17.81 -6.21
N TYR A 8 -18.14 -16.81 -5.75
CA TYR A 8 -18.23 -15.45 -6.23
C TYR A 8 -16.93 -15.12 -6.93
N SER A 9 -16.96 -14.83 -8.22
CA SER A 9 -15.76 -14.56 -9.00
C SER A 9 -15.84 -13.24 -9.72
N ASP A 10 -14.71 -12.55 -9.81
CA ASP A 10 -14.52 -11.29 -10.50
C ASP A 10 -13.19 -11.28 -11.23
N GLY A 11 -13.13 -10.63 -12.39
CA GLY A 11 -11.94 -10.48 -13.19
C GLY A 11 -11.92 -9.13 -13.87
N GLY A 12 -10.82 -8.39 -13.70
CA GLY A 12 -10.66 -7.05 -14.24
C GLY A 12 -9.34 -6.82 -14.95
N ALA A 13 -9.33 -5.86 -15.87
CA ALA A 13 -8.13 -5.43 -16.58
C ALA A 13 -8.00 -3.90 -16.55
N ARG A 14 -6.80 -3.39 -16.31
CA ARG A 14 -6.47 -1.96 -16.46
C ARG A 14 -6.12 -1.66 -17.91
N GLY A 15 -7.12 -1.26 -18.68
CA GLY A 15 -7.13 -1.21 -20.14
C GLY A 15 -7.83 -2.45 -20.72
N ASN A 16 -8.25 -2.37 -22.01
CA ASN A 16 -9.00 -3.48 -22.63
C ASN A 16 -8.57 -3.73 -24.09
N PRO A 17 -7.49 -4.56 -24.30
CA PRO A 17 -6.75 -5.35 -23.31
C PRO A 17 -5.80 -4.53 -22.45
N GLY A 18 -5.48 -5.08 -21.24
CA GLY A 18 -4.54 -4.48 -20.30
C GLY A 18 -4.08 -5.46 -19.23
N LEU A 19 -3.29 -4.98 -18.27
CA LEU A 19 -2.87 -5.79 -17.12
C LEU A 19 -4.10 -6.28 -16.38
N ALA A 20 -4.22 -7.58 -16.20
CA ALA A 20 -5.42 -8.20 -15.69
C ALA A 20 -5.14 -9.08 -14.47
N ALA A 21 -6.08 -9.11 -13.55
CA ALA A 21 -6.10 -10.00 -12.42
C ALA A 21 -7.50 -10.61 -12.24
N ILE A 22 -7.53 -11.72 -11.54
CA ILE A 22 -8.72 -12.52 -11.29
C ILE A 22 -8.80 -12.87 -9.81
N ALA A 23 -10.00 -12.99 -9.28
CA ALA A 23 -10.22 -13.41 -7.91
C ALA A 23 -11.50 -14.22 -7.76
N PHE A 24 -11.58 -15.01 -6.67
CA PHE A 24 -12.82 -15.61 -6.21
C PHE A 24 -12.92 -15.64 -4.69
N VAL A 25 -14.14 -15.71 -4.21
CA VAL A 25 -14.51 -15.99 -2.82
C VAL A 25 -15.40 -17.22 -2.82
N ALA A 26 -15.07 -18.22 -2.00
CA ALA A 26 -15.85 -19.44 -1.84
C ALA A 26 -16.51 -19.50 -0.47
N LEU A 27 -17.81 -19.78 -0.43
CA LEU A 27 -18.58 -19.99 0.80
C LEU A 27 -19.03 -21.44 0.90
N ASN A 28 -19.11 -21.94 2.14
CA ASN A 28 -19.74 -23.23 2.45
C ASN A 28 -21.29 -23.11 2.52
N GLU A 29 -21.95 -24.21 2.86
CA GLU A 29 -23.42 -24.31 3.03
C GLU A 29 -23.96 -23.36 4.12
N THR A 30 -23.13 -23.04 5.13
CA THR A 30 -23.52 -22.15 6.24
C THR A 30 -23.30 -20.67 5.91
N GLY A 31 -22.77 -20.36 4.73
CA GLY A 31 -22.47 -18.98 4.30
C GLY A 31 -21.14 -18.43 4.82
N GLU A 32 -20.29 -19.29 5.39
CA GLU A 32 -18.96 -18.90 5.86
C GLU A 32 -17.96 -18.94 4.72
N THR A 33 -17.08 -17.93 4.65
CA THR A 33 -15.99 -17.89 3.68
C THR A 33 -14.95 -18.97 3.99
N VAL A 34 -14.80 -19.94 3.11
CA VAL A 34 -13.84 -21.05 3.23
C VAL A 34 -12.56 -20.79 2.45
N LYS A 35 -12.60 -19.91 1.44
CA LYS A 35 -11.45 -19.51 0.65
C LYS A 35 -11.69 -18.17 -0.04
N ALA A 36 -10.65 -17.37 -0.12
CA ALA A 36 -10.52 -16.28 -1.08
C ALA A 36 -9.14 -16.39 -1.72
N ASP A 37 -9.06 -16.22 -3.04
CA ASP A 37 -7.79 -16.31 -3.80
C ASP A 37 -7.79 -15.30 -4.94
N THR A 38 -6.60 -14.86 -5.33
CA THR A 38 -6.41 -13.90 -6.42
C THR A 38 -5.14 -14.21 -7.20
N ARG A 39 -5.12 -13.91 -8.51
CA ARG A 39 -3.96 -14.12 -9.38
C ARG A 39 -3.83 -13.03 -10.41
N PHE A 40 -2.61 -12.60 -10.65
CA PHE A 40 -2.26 -11.82 -11.82
C PHE A 40 -2.13 -12.74 -13.04
N ILE A 41 -2.76 -12.37 -14.17
CA ILE A 41 -2.84 -13.20 -15.37
C ILE A 41 -2.22 -12.57 -16.63
N GLY A 42 -1.42 -11.50 -16.45
CA GLY A 42 -0.78 -10.80 -17.57
C GLY A 42 -1.77 -9.89 -18.31
N VAL A 43 -1.58 -9.75 -19.63
CA VAL A 43 -2.44 -8.88 -20.45
C VAL A 43 -3.66 -9.66 -20.95
N ARG A 44 -4.87 -9.19 -20.62
CA ARG A 44 -6.16 -9.78 -21.03
C ARG A 44 -7.18 -8.68 -21.28
N THR A 45 -8.28 -9.04 -21.94
CA THR A 45 -9.50 -8.23 -21.96
C THR A 45 -10.33 -8.49 -20.70
N ASN A 46 -11.23 -7.57 -20.33
CA ASN A 46 -12.12 -7.77 -19.18
C ASN A 46 -12.91 -9.09 -19.30
N ASN A 47 -13.51 -9.38 -20.45
CA ASN A 47 -14.26 -10.62 -20.62
C ASN A 47 -13.39 -11.88 -20.49
N GLN A 48 -12.13 -11.84 -20.91
CA GLN A 48 -11.21 -12.95 -20.67
C GLN A 48 -10.91 -13.11 -19.18
N ALA A 49 -10.68 -12.01 -18.47
CA ALA A 49 -10.44 -12.04 -17.03
C ALA A 49 -11.63 -12.63 -16.26
N GLU A 50 -12.85 -12.23 -16.60
CA GLU A 50 -14.09 -12.79 -16.02
C GLU A 50 -14.19 -14.32 -16.19
N TYR A 51 -13.94 -14.82 -17.42
CA TYR A 51 -13.92 -16.27 -17.66
C TYR A 51 -12.80 -16.97 -16.88
N GLU A 52 -11.59 -16.38 -16.84
CA GLU A 52 -10.46 -16.96 -16.11
C GLU A 52 -10.68 -16.96 -14.60
N ALA A 53 -11.37 -15.94 -14.05
CA ALA A 53 -11.79 -15.91 -12.63
C ALA A 53 -12.74 -17.04 -12.30
N LEU A 54 -13.75 -17.26 -13.14
CA LEU A 54 -14.65 -18.40 -12.99
C LEU A 54 -13.92 -19.73 -13.08
N LEU A 55 -12.99 -19.89 -14.03
CA LEU A 55 -12.18 -21.11 -14.14
C LEU A 55 -11.34 -21.35 -12.89
N LEU A 56 -10.75 -20.31 -12.29
CA LEU A 56 -10.02 -20.40 -11.03
C LEU A 56 -10.93 -20.92 -9.91
N ALA A 57 -12.13 -20.35 -9.79
CA ALA A 57 -13.13 -20.75 -8.80
C ALA A 57 -13.59 -22.22 -8.99
N LEU A 58 -13.88 -22.62 -10.23
CA LEU A 58 -14.32 -23.99 -10.53
C LEU A 58 -13.23 -25.03 -10.30
N ASN A 59 -11.97 -24.73 -10.60
CA ASN A 59 -10.86 -25.62 -10.28
C ASN A 59 -10.73 -25.83 -8.78
N TYR A 60 -10.84 -24.79 -7.97
CA TYR A 60 -10.89 -24.91 -6.51
C TYR A 60 -12.03 -25.84 -6.07
N ALA A 61 -13.23 -25.67 -6.62
CA ALA A 61 -14.38 -26.51 -6.26
C ALA A 61 -14.15 -27.99 -6.64
N VAL A 62 -13.53 -28.27 -7.79
CA VAL A 62 -13.18 -29.64 -8.21
C VAL A 62 -12.13 -30.26 -7.28
N GLU A 63 -11.07 -29.52 -6.95
CA GLU A 63 -10.01 -29.97 -6.04
C GLU A 63 -10.57 -30.34 -4.66
N HIS A 64 -11.60 -29.60 -4.20
CA HIS A 64 -12.28 -29.85 -2.92
C HIS A 64 -13.44 -30.82 -3.02
N LYS A 65 -13.61 -31.49 -4.19
CA LYS A 65 -14.64 -32.54 -4.43
C LYS A 65 -16.06 -32.05 -4.16
N ALA A 66 -16.34 -30.78 -4.42
CA ALA A 66 -17.69 -30.24 -4.35
C ALA A 66 -18.59 -30.95 -5.34
N GLN A 67 -19.84 -31.29 -4.94
CA GLN A 67 -20.82 -31.95 -5.79
C GLN A 67 -21.80 -30.95 -6.40
N GLU A 68 -22.16 -29.93 -5.64
CA GLU A 68 -23.05 -28.87 -6.08
C GLU A 68 -22.33 -27.51 -5.97
N VAL A 69 -22.42 -26.72 -7.02
CA VAL A 69 -21.76 -25.41 -7.10
C VAL A 69 -22.73 -24.36 -7.63
N ILE A 70 -22.80 -23.24 -6.94
CA ILE A 70 -23.52 -22.05 -7.40
C ILE A 70 -22.49 -20.97 -7.69
N CYS A 71 -22.37 -20.56 -8.94
CA CYS A 71 -21.45 -19.51 -9.37
C CYS A 71 -22.21 -18.18 -9.49
N HIS A 72 -21.75 -17.17 -8.77
CA HIS A 72 -22.25 -15.81 -8.79
C HIS A 72 -21.27 -14.92 -9.53
N LEU A 73 -21.72 -14.23 -10.57
CA LEU A 73 -20.93 -13.35 -11.41
C LEU A 73 -21.70 -12.02 -11.59
N ASP A 74 -20.98 -10.90 -11.65
CA ASP A 74 -21.60 -9.60 -11.99
C ASP A 74 -21.60 -9.33 -13.52
N SER A 75 -20.82 -10.11 -14.28
CA SER A 75 -20.83 -10.06 -15.74
C SER A 75 -22.09 -10.72 -16.33
N GLU A 76 -23.06 -9.90 -16.74
CA GLU A 76 -24.27 -10.36 -17.40
C GLU A 76 -23.95 -11.11 -18.70
N LEU A 77 -22.99 -10.61 -19.49
CA LEU A 77 -22.57 -11.25 -20.74
C LEU A 77 -22.09 -12.67 -20.52
N VAL A 78 -21.13 -12.86 -19.58
CA VAL A 78 -20.56 -14.17 -19.27
C VAL A 78 -21.65 -15.12 -18.73
N THR A 79 -22.49 -14.63 -17.82
CA THR A 79 -23.59 -15.43 -17.25
C THR A 79 -24.55 -15.91 -18.31
N ARG A 80 -24.99 -15.05 -19.23
CA ARG A 80 -25.93 -15.42 -20.33
C ARG A 80 -25.28 -16.38 -21.33
N GLN A 81 -23.99 -16.24 -21.61
CA GLN A 81 -23.25 -17.19 -22.43
C GLN A 81 -23.15 -18.57 -21.78
N LEU A 82 -22.93 -18.64 -20.48
CA LEU A 82 -22.84 -19.90 -19.72
C LEU A 82 -24.21 -20.63 -19.60
N ARG A 83 -25.31 -19.86 -19.59
CA ARG A 83 -26.66 -20.38 -19.62
C ARG A 83 -27.14 -20.80 -21.03
N GLY A 84 -26.35 -20.48 -22.07
CA GLY A 84 -26.71 -20.76 -23.48
C GLY A 84 -27.69 -19.75 -24.09
N GLU A 85 -27.97 -18.65 -23.40
CA GLU A 85 -28.83 -17.58 -23.87
C GLU A 85 -28.14 -16.75 -24.97
N TYR A 86 -26.82 -16.59 -24.87
CA TYR A 86 -26.01 -15.87 -25.86
C TYR A 86 -24.93 -16.76 -26.45
N ALA A 87 -24.69 -16.61 -27.77
CA ALA A 87 -23.61 -17.30 -28.45
C ALA A 87 -22.25 -16.66 -28.14
N VAL A 88 -21.21 -17.47 -27.92
CA VAL A 88 -19.83 -17.01 -27.76
C VAL A 88 -19.20 -16.92 -29.15
N LYS A 89 -19.11 -15.70 -29.72
CA LYS A 89 -18.59 -15.46 -31.09
C LYS A 89 -17.07 -15.30 -31.15
N ASN A 90 -16.46 -14.73 -30.10
CA ASN A 90 -15.01 -14.51 -30.04
C ASN A 90 -14.27 -15.84 -29.86
N ALA A 91 -13.27 -16.13 -30.68
CA ALA A 91 -12.54 -17.40 -30.67
C ALA A 91 -11.78 -17.67 -29.37
N ASP A 92 -11.23 -16.64 -28.73
CA ASP A 92 -10.50 -16.82 -27.46
C ASP A 92 -11.44 -17.05 -26.30
N LEU A 93 -12.59 -16.35 -26.26
CA LEU A 93 -13.64 -16.63 -25.29
C LEU A 93 -14.26 -18.02 -25.50
N GLN A 94 -14.36 -18.52 -26.74
CA GLN A 94 -14.79 -19.89 -27.01
C GLN A 94 -13.88 -20.93 -26.37
N LYS A 95 -12.56 -20.70 -26.37
CA LYS A 95 -11.61 -21.60 -25.71
C LYS A 95 -11.84 -21.64 -24.20
N LEU A 96 -12.05 -20.48 -23.59
CA LEU A 96 -12.31 -20.37 -22.15
C LEU A 96 -13.70 -20.98 -21.81
N TRP A 97 -14.71 -20.69 -22.59
CA TRP A 97 -16.05 -21.27 -22.46
C TRP A 97 -16.02 -22.81 -22.50
N ARG A 98 -15.28 -23.42 -23.47
CA ARG A 98 -15.12 -24.88 -23.54
C ARG A 98 -14.53 -25.45 -22.26
N LYS A 99 -13.49 -24.82 -21.69
CA LYS A 99 -12.90 -25.24 -20.42
C LYS A 99 -13.93 -25.20 -19.28
N VAL A 100 -14.78 -24.16 -19.25
CA VAL A 100 -15.87 -24.10 -18.26
C VAL A 100 -16.85 -25.25 -18.46
N GLN A 101 -17.23 -25.60 -19.71
CA GLN A 101 -18.13 -26.74 -19.98
C GLN A 101 -17.50 -28.09 -19.55
N GLU A 102 -16.19 -28.27 -19.74
CA GLU A 102 -15.46 -29.47 -19.28
C GLU A 102 -15.47 -29.57 -17.76
N LEU A 103 -15.25 -28.47 -17.03
CA LEU A 103 -15.34 -28.45 -15.57
C LEU A 103 -16.77 -28.64 -15.08
N LYS A 104 -17.77 -28.05 -15.75
CA LYS A 104 -19.19 -28.19 -15.44
C LYS A 104 -19.62 -29.67 -15.38
N ALA A 105 -19.10 -30.50 -16.28
CA ALA A 105 -19.42 -31.92 -16.33
C ALA A 105 -18.91 -32.72 -15.11
N LYS A 106 -18.04 -32.17 -14.28
CA LYS A 106 -17.52 -32.82 -13.07
C LYS A 106 -18.41 -32.64 -11.84
N PHE A 107 -19.41 -31.75 -11.90
CA PHE A 107 -20.32 -31.49 -10.79
C PHE A 107 -21.67 -32.22 -11.02
N LYS A 108 -22.29 -32.67 -9.95
CA LYS A 108 -23.67 -33.22 -10.01
C LYS A 108 -24.69 -32.14 -10.36
N LYS A 109 -24.43 -30.92 -9.83
CA LYS A 109 -25.29 -29.77 -10.10
C LYS A 109 -24.44 -28.50 -10.11
N ILE A 110 -24.61 -27.66 -11.13
CA ILE A 110 -24.00 -26.37 -11.20
C ILE A 110 -25.00 -25.34 -11.76
N SER A 111 -24.99 -24.15 -11.21
CA SER A 111 -25.80 -23.04 -11.69
C SER A 111 -24.98 -21.76 -11.76
N PHE A 112 -25.34 -20.88 -12.70
CA PHE A 112 -24.72 -19.57 -12.90
C PHE A 112 -25.75 -18.49 -12.63
N ILE A 113 -25.45 -17.59 -11.70
CA ILE A 113 -26.37 -16.53 -11.27
C ILE A 113 -25.69 -15.19 -11.52
N ASN A 114 -26.38 -14.33 -12.26
CA ASN A 114 -25.95 -12.95 -12.35
C ASN A 114 -26.39 -12.20 -11.10
N VAL A 115 -25.47 -11.54 -10.45
CA VAL A 115 -25.69 -10.74 -9.25
C VAL A 115 -25.28 -9.28 -9.50
N ARG A 116 -25.82 -8.39 -8.72
CA ARG A 116 -25.42 -6.97 -8.79
C ARG A 116 -24.02 -6.79 -8.25
N ARG A 117 -23.32 -5.77 -8.76
CA ARG A 117 -21.94 -5.41 -8.35
C ARG A 117 -21.84 -5.04 -6.87
N GLU A 118 -22.94 -4.61 -6.27
CA GLU A 118 -23.03 -4.26 -4.84
C GLU A 118 -23.08 -5.49 -3.91
N ASN A 119 -23.11 -6.72 -4.46
CA ASN A 119 -23.04 -7.92 -3.65
C ASN A 119 -21.75 -7.96 -2.84
N PRO A 120 -21.78 -8.16 -1.50
CA PRO A 120 -20.59 -8.03 -0.64
C PRO A 120 -19.44 -8.95 -1.03
N TYR A 121 -19.72 -10.15 -1.53
CA TYR A 121 -18.68 -11.11 -1.92
C TYR A 121 -18.11 -10.82 -3.30
N ILE A 122 -18.88 -10.20 -4.20
CA ILE A 122 -18.36 -9.65 -5.46
C ILE A 122 -17.45 -8.46 -5.16
N GLN A 123 -17.86 -7.55 -4.27
CA GLN A 123 -17.01 -6.45 -3.83
C GLN A 123 -15.70 -6.93 -3.18
N GLN A 124 -15.76 -8.01 -2.42
CA GLN A 124 -14.57 -8.63 -1.87
C GLN A 124 -13.64 -9.19 -2.96
N ALA A 125 -14.18 -9.85 -3.99
CA ALA A 125 -13.42 -10.34 -5.14
C ALA A 125 -12.83 -9.17 -5.95
N ASP A 126 -13.60 -8.12 -6.26
CA ASP A 126 -13.14 -6.89 -6.92
C ASP A 126 -11.98 -6.21 -6.15
N ALA A 127 -12.10 -6.11 -4.82
CA ALA A 127 -11.04 -5.56 -3.98
C ALA A 127 -9.73 -6.37 -4.08
N LEU A 128 -9.82 -7.71 -4.16
CA LEU A 128 -8.65 -8.58 -4.36
C LEU A 128 -8.03 -8.40 -5.75
N VAL A 129 -8.86 -8.27 -6.81
CA VAL A 129 -8.41 -7.96 -8.18
C VAL A 129 -7.66 -6.64 -8.19
N ASN A 130 -8.23 -5.58 -7.65
CA ASN A 130 -7.64 -4.25 -7.61
C ASN A 130 -6.32 -4.23 -6.84
N LYS A 131 -6.26 -4.84 -5.66
CA LYS A 131 -5.04 -4.98 -4.86
C LYS A 131 -3.92 -5.67 -5.66
N THR A 132 -4.24 -6.78 -6.33
CA THR A 132 -3.26 -7.53 -7.15
C THR A 132 -2.73 -6.68 -8.31
N LEU A 133 -3.59 -5.90 -8.96
CA LEU A 133 -3.19 -4.99 -10.04
C LEU A 133 -2.32 -3.84 -9.53
N ASP A 134 -2.59 -3.29 -8.35
CA ASP A 134 -1.77 -2.25 -7.72
C ASP A 134 -0.37 -2.77 -7.41
N GLU A 135 -0.26 -3.95 -6.79
CA GLU A 135 1.02 -4.60 -6.48
C GLU A 135 1.85 -4.87 -7.75
N GLN A 136 1.22 -5.29 -8.85
CA GLN A 136 1.91 -5.51 -10.12
C GLN A 136 2.34 -4.19 -10.78
N GLY A 137 1.54 -3.14 -10.69
CA GLY A 137 1.91 -1.81 -11.16
C GLY A 137 3.14 -1.26 -10.43
N LEU A 138 3.22 -1.45 -9.11
CA LEU A 138 4.40 -1.08 -8.31
C LEU A 138 5.64 -1.89 -8.70
N LYS A 139 5.52 -3.23 -8.87
CA LYS A 139 6.62 -4.09 -9.31
C LYS A 139 7.16 -3.69 -10.68
N GLN A 140 6.28 -3.36 -11.64
CA GLN A 140 6.73 -2.90 -12.97
C GLN A 140 7.47 -1.56 -12.89
N LYS A 141 6.99 -0.61 -12.07
CA LYS A 141 7.71 0.65 -11.83
C LYS A 141 9.09 0.42 -11.21
N GLN A 142 9.19 -0.48 -10.23
CA GLN A 142 10.47 -0.84 -9.60
C GLN A 142 11.43 -1.50 -10.59
N ASN A 143 10.96 -2.41 -11.45
CA ASN A 143 11.78 -3.04 -12.48
C ASN A 143 12.28 -2.02 -13.51
N LEU A 144 11.43 -1.09 -13.97
CA LEU A 144 11.85 0.00 -14.88
C LEU A 144 12.91 0.91 -14.26
N ILE A 145 12.84 1.15 -12.93
CA ILE A 145 13.86 1.89 -12.20
C ILE A 145 15.16 1.08 -12.12
N SER A 146 15.07 -0.23 -11.85
CA SER A 146 16.25 -1.11 -11.75
C SER A 146 16.97 -1.30 -13.09
N GLU A 147 16.24 -1.38 -14.21
CA GLU A 147 16.83 -1.46 -15.56
C GLU A 147 17.56 -0.19 -15.99
N LYS A 148 17.20 0.98 -15.41
CA LYS A 148 17.91 2.26 -15.60
C LYS A 148 19.02 2.50 -14.57
N ASN A 149 19.26 1.56 -13.67
CA ASN A 149 20.28 1.69 -12.66
C ASN A 149 21.67 1.71 -13.33
N THR A 150 22.43 2.77 -13.04
CA THR A 150 23.79 2.97 -13.54
C THR A 150 24.81 2.00 -12.93
N GLY A 151 24.40 1.04 -12.12
CA GLY A 151 25.27 0.11 -11.39
C GLY A 151 25.90 0.71 -10.13
N ILE A 152 25.49 1.94 -9.75
CA ILE A 152 25.90 2.53 -8.49
C ILE A 152 25.01 1.96 -7.38
N ASP A 153 25.61 1.20 -6.46
CA ASP A 153 24.95 0.73 -5.26
C ASP A 153 25.25 1.70 -4.10
N CYS A 154 24.26 2.48 -3.69
CA CYS A 154 24.38 3.42 -2.59
C CYS A 154 23.33 3.15 -1.50
N LYS A 155 23.74 3.31 -0.25
CA LYS A 155 22.87 3.21 0.92
C LYS A 155 22.69 4.58 1.55
N PHE A 156 21.45 5.01 1.75
CA PHE A 156 21.17 6.23 2.51
C PHE A 156 21.55 6.03 3.98
N LEU A 157 22.47 6.84 4.49
CA LEU A 157 23.06 6.69 5.82
C LEU A 157 22.50 7.68 6.84
N HIS A 158 22.43 8.97 6.46
CA HIS A 158 21.98 10.02 7.36
C HIS A 158 21.52 11.26 6.60
N THR A 159 20.73 12.09 7.28
CA THR A 159 20.46 13.48 6.91
C THR A 159 21.24 14.37 7.88
N SER A 160 21.93 15.40 7.37
CA SER A 160 22.63 16.38 8.21
C SER A 160 21.89 17.72 8.14
N ILE A 161 21.58 18.27 9.30
CA ILE A 161 21.04 19.63 9.45
C ILE A 161 21.98 20.47 10.28
N ARG A 162 21.98 21.78 10.03
CA ARG A 162 22.79 22.73 10.80
C ARG A 162 22.05 23.15 12.06
N THR A 163 22.83 23.38 13.14
CA THR A 163 22.29 23.96 14.36
C THR A 163 23.14 25.12 14.85
N SER A 164 22.51 26.14 15.41
CA SER A 164 23.19 27.28 16.04
C SER A 164 23.66 26.98 17.46
N ASN A 165 23.10 25.94 18.11
CA ASN A 165 23.47 25.51 19.45
C ASN A 165 23.25 23.99 19.57
N LEU A 166 24.35 23.24 19.58
CA LEU A 166 24.32 21.77 19.56
C LEU A 166 23.61 21.17 20.76
N GLU A 167 23.83 21.72 21.97
CA GLU A 167 23.21 21.19 23.21
C GLU A 167 21.70 21.34 23.17
N ARG A 168 21.22 22.52 22.76
CA ARG A 168 19.79 22.81 22.63
C ARG A 168 19.11 21.89 21.62
N SER A 169 19.76 21.64 20.49
CA SER A 169 19.19 20.73 19.49
C SER A 169 19.26 19.27 19.91
N ILE A 170 20.34 18.83 20.58
CA ILE A 170 20.40 17.50 21.17
C ILE A 170 19.27 17.32 22.21
N ASP A 171 19.04 18.30 23.09
CA ASP A 171 17.95 18.23 24.06
C ASP A 171 16.57 18.12 23.37
N PHE A 172 16.33 18.94 22.35
CA PHE A 172 15.08 18.93 21.57
C PHE A 172 14.85 17.55 20.93
N TYR A 173 15.79 17.04 20.14
CA TYR A 173 15.61 15.79 19.42
C TYR A 173 15.62 14.55 20.35
N SER A 174 16.38 14.60 21.47
CA SER A 174 16.47 13.46 22.38
C SER A 174 15.37 13.48 23.46
N ARG A 175 15.20 14.58 24.14
CA ARG A 175 14.25 14.66 25.26
C ARG A 175 12.79 14.82 24.78
N LEU A 176 12.55 15.67 23.77
CA LEU A 176 11.19 15.92 23.29
C LEU A 176 10.73 14.92 22.23
N LEU A 177 11.60 14.57 21.25
CA LEU A 177 11.24 13.68 20.14
C LEU A 177 11.72 12.22 20.36
N GLY A 178 12.43 11.93 21.45
CA GLY A 178 12.77 10.55 21.85
C GLY A 178 13.90 9.89 21.06
N LEU A 179 14.69 10.65 20.27
CA LEU A 179 15.84 10.10 19.59
C LEU A 179 16.99 9.79 20.58
N LYS A 180 17.74 8.75 20.31
CA LYS A 180 18.94 8.39 21.10
C LYS A 180 20.17 9.06 20.51
N LEU A 181 20.93 9.77 21.33
CA LEU A 181 22.28 10.26 20.97
C LEU A 181 23.22 9.06 20.85
N LEU A 182 23.74 8.81 19.65
CA LEU A 182 24.64 7.70 19.36
C LEU A 182 26.12 8.08 19.55
N SER A 183 26.49 9.25 19.05
CA SER A 183 27.87 9.71 19.12
C SER A 183 27.97 11.22 18.98
N ARG A 184 29.04 11.77 19.49
CA ARG A 184 29.42 13.18 19.36
C ARG A 184 30.90 13.27 19.08
N ARG A 185 31.30 14.14 18.17
CA ARG A 185 32.71 14.32 17.79
C ARG A 185 33.00 15.70 17.24
N GLU A 186 34.21 16.16 17.50
CA GLU A 186 34.76 17.40 16.91
C GLU A 186 35.40 17.12 15.54
N ILE A 187 35.20 18.03 14.60
CA ILE A 187 35.83 18.03 13.27
C ILE A 187 36.75 19.27 13.21
N LYS A 188 38.02 19.08 13.59
CA LYS A 188 39.01 20.17 13.69
C LYS A 188 39.23 20.92 12.39
N SER A 189 39.23 20.21 11.25
CA SER A 189 39.48 20.82 9.92
C SER A 189 38.46 21.87 9.52
N THR A 190 37.24 21.80 9.99
CA THR A 190 36.13 22.70 9.69
C THR A 190 35.67 23.50 10.90
N ASN A 191 36.33 23.36 12.05
CA ASN A 191 35.93 23.95 13.33
C ASN A 191 34.47 23.67 13.68
N ALA A 192 34.03 22.45 13.39
CA ALA A 192 32.66 21.98 13.62
C ALA A 192 32.59 20.92 14.73
N GLU A 193 31.44 20.80 15.31
CA GLU A 193 31.07 19.67 16.17
C GLU A 193 29.82 19.02 15.63
N ILE A 194 29.79 17.68 15.60
CA ILE A 194 28.66 16.91 15.11
C ILE A 194 28.14 15.93 16.13
N ALA A 195 26.84 15.71 16.11
CA ALA A 195 26.17 14.68 16.91
C ALA A 195 25.28 13.82 15.99
N PHE A 196 25.34 12.50 16.16
CA PHE A 196 24.45 11.57 15.47
C PHE A 196 23.36 11.06 16.42
N LEU A 197 22.13 11.17 15.98
CA LEU A 197 20.95 10.68 16.69
C LEU A 197 20.20 9.65 15.81
N GLN A 198 19.44 8.78 16.44
CA GLN A 198 18.64 7.76 15.77
C GLN A 198 17.40 7.41 16.59
N ASP A 199 16.37 6.85 15.95
CA ASP A 199 15.20 6.34 16.64
C ASP A 199 15.56 5.29 17.73
N ALA A 200 14.63 5.06 18.66
CA ALA A 200 14.86 4.16 19.79
C ALA A 200 15.14 2.71 19.39
N GLU A 201 14.69 2.28 18.20
CA GLU A 201 14.86 0.92 17.67
C GLU A 201 16.19 0.74 16.93
N GLY A 202 16.84 1.83 16.53
CA GLY A 202 18.13 1.80 15.80
C GLY A 202 18.02 1.30 14.36
N LYS A 203 16.83 1.34 13.76
CA LYS A 203 16.56 0.77 12.44
C LYS A 203 16.56 1.79 11.30
N GLY A 204 16.26 3.04 11.59
CA GLY A 204 16.16 4.11 10.60
C GLY A 204 17.50 4.72 10.19
N SER A 205 17.47 5.66 9.24
CA SER A 205 18.59 6.54 8.94
C SER A 205 18.88 7.45 10.12
N LYS A 206 20.12 7.91 10.23
CA LYS A 206 20.53 8.79 11.34
C LYS A 206 20.21 10.24 11.01
N LEU A 207 19.95 11.03 12.04
CA LEU A 207 20.00 12.48 12.00
C LEU A 207 21.38 12.93 12.48
N GLU A 208 22.08 13.72 11.67
CA GLU A 208 23.32 14.39 12.07
C GLU A 208 23.00 15.86 12.35
N LEU A 209 23.34 16.31 13.55
CA LEU A 209 23.34 17.72 13.91
C LEU A 209 24.76 18.27 13.72
N THR A 210 24.90 19.30 12.89
CA THR A 210 26.20 19.91 12.61
C THR A 210 26.25 21.34 13.12
N TYR A 211 27.12 21.59 14.07
CA TYR A 211 27.37 22.88 14.68
C TYR A 211 28.73 23.44 14.22
N TYR A 212 28.71 24.56 13.53
CA TYR A 212 29.91 25.28 13.15
C TYR A 212 30.14 26.43 14.13
N ARG A 213 31.26 26.41 14.88
CA ARG A 213 31.57 27.41 15.90
C ARG A 213 31.65 28.85 15.35
N ASN A 214 31.92 28.99 14.06
CA ASN A 214 32.01 30.30 13.37
C ASN A 214 30.68 30.76 12.76
N GLN A 215 29.63 29.95 12.82
CA GLN A 215 28.33 30.25 12.21
C GLN A 215 27.19 29.82 13.15
N THR A 216 26.84 30.73 14.04
CA THR A 216 25.83 30.47 15.09
C THR A 216 24.50 31.20 14.83
N ARG A 217 24.33 31.82 13.65
CA ARG A 217 23.10 32.49 13.25
C ARG A 217 22.70 32.05 11.86
N PHE A 218 21.42 31.77 11.68
CA PHE A 218 20.79 31.48 10.39
C PHE A 218 19.89 32.65 10.01
N GLY A 219 19.64 32.81 8.69
CA GLY A 219 18.60 33.71 8.20
C GLY A 219 17.20 33.23 8.60
N GLN A 220 16.20 34.07 8.47
CA GLN A 220 14.81 33.66 8.64
C GLN A 220 14.51 32.55 7.59
N PRO A 221 13.79 31.49 7.96
CA PRO A 221 13.40 30.46 7.02
C PRO A 221 12.54 31.08 5.91
N ASP A 222 13.00 30.98 4.68
CA ASP A 222 12.15 31.28 3.53
C ASP A 222 11.48 30.00 3.06
N TYR A 223 10.21 29.87 3.37
CA TYR A 223 9.43 28.67 3.06
C TYR A 223 9.17 28.50 1.56
N GLU A 224 9.25 29.56 0.76
CA GLU A 224 9.01 29.49 -0.69
C GLU A 224 10.26 29.12 -1.48
N GLU A 225 11.47 29.45 -0.97
CA GLU A 225 12.75 29.24 -1.69
C GLU A 225 13.58 28.06 -1.15
N ARG A 226 13.18 27.42 -0.05
CA ARG A 226 13.98 26.33 0.53
C ARG A 226 13.90 25.04 -0.29
N ILE A 227 15.05 24.39 -0.49
CA ILE A 227 15.16 23.08 -1.16
C ILE A 227 14.81 21.93 -0.20
N PHE A 228 15.18 22.06 1.08
CA PHE A 228 14.84 21.07 2.11
C PHE A 228 13.51 21.45 2.76
N ASP A 229 12.53 20.59 2.67
CA ASP A 229 11.18 20.87 3.14
C ASP A 229 11.05 20.60 4.65
N HIS A 230 11.00 19.33 5.06
CA HIS A 230 10.81 18.96 6.47
C HIS A 230 11.46 17.62 6.84
N LEU A 231 11.53 17.34 8.14
CA LEU A 231 11.78 16.02 8.72
C LEU A 231 10.46 15.40 9.16
N GLY A 232 10.16 14.16 8.76
CA GLY A 232 8.96 13.44 9.17
C GLY A 232 9.20 12.51 10.36
N PHE A 233 8.34 12.58 11.39
CA PHE A 233 8.34 11.69 12.55
C PHE A 233 6.96 11.08 12.78
N GLU A 234 6.91 9.76 12.95
CA GLU A 234 5.69 9.07 13.35
C GLU A 234 5.52 9.14 14.87
N VAL A 235 4.31 9.50 15.33
CA VAL A 235 3.93 9.58 16.74
C VAL A 235 2.69 8.73 17.00
N GLN A 236 2.57 8.20 18.23
CA GLN A 236 1.42 7.36 18.59
C GLN A 236 0.15 8.16 18.89
N ASP A 237 0.31 9.34 19.48
CA ASP A 237 -0.79 10.24 19.86
C ASP A 237 -0.38 11.67 19.55
N LEU A 238 -0.88 12.20 18.43
CA LEU A 238 -0.49 13.51 17.93
C LEU A 238 -0.97 14.64 18.85
N ASN A 239 -2.21 14.57 19.34
CA ASN A 239 -2.76 15.61 20.21
C ASN A 239 -1.96 15.72 21.51
N LYS A 240 -1.68 14.58 22.14
CA LYS A 240 -0.85 14.54 23.35
C LYS A 240 0.57 15.04 23.08
N THR A 241 1.15 14.69 21.93
CA THR A 241 2.49 15.15 21.53
C THR A 241 2.50 16.68 21.38
N ILE A 242 1.54 17.25 20.68
CA ILE A 242 1.39 18.71 20.51
C ILE A 242 1.22 19.42 21.86
N ASP A 243 0.42 18.86 22.77
CA ASP A 243 0.25 19.43 24.12
C ASP A 243 1.55 19.46 24.94
N VAL A 244 2.38 18.42 24.79
CA VAL A 244 3.72 18.38 25.42
C VAL A 244 4.63 19.44 24.79
N LEU A 245 4.72 19.49 23.49
CA LEU A 245 5.58 20.44 22.76
C LEU A 245 5.18 21.90 23.03
N ARG A 246 3.88 22.18 23.13
CA ARG A 246 3.37 23.51 23.48
C ARG A 246 3.80 23.95 24.91
N LYS A 247 3.79 23.03 25.89
CA LYS A 247 4.28 23.32 27.25
C LYS A 247 5.78 23.58 27.29
N GLU A 248 6.51 23.03 26.35
CA GLU A 248 7.94 23.25 26.19
C GLU A 248 8.29 24.48 25.30
N ASN A 249 7.27 25.30 24.93
CA ASN A 249 7.37 26.49 24.09
C ASN A 249 7.92 26.20 22.70
N VAL A 250 7.67 25.01 22.14
CA VAL A 250 7.96 24.69 20.74
C VAL A 250 6.99 25.45 19.84
N VAL A 251 7.46 25.99 18.75
CA VAL A 251 6.64 26.67 17.74
C VAL A 251 5.80 25.64 17.01
N ILE A 252 4.49 25.75 17.06
CA ILE A 252 3.54 24.96 16.30
C ILE A 252 3.16 25.80 15.09
N THR A 253 3.58 25.36 13.88
CA THR A 253 3.27 26.08 12.64
C THR A 253 1.91 25.70 12.10
N ASP A 254 1.55 24.41 12.20
CA ASP A 254 0.23 23.92 11.83
C ASP A 254 -0.32 22.98 12.91
N GLU A 255 -1.52 23.29 13.40
CA GLU A 255 -2.24 22.46 14.36
C GLU A 255 -2.65 21.11 13.73
N PRO A 256 -2.93 20.06 14.53
CA PRO A 256 -3.35 18.77 14.01
C PRO A 256 -4.53 18.85 13.04
N PHE A 257 -4.38 18.31 11.84
CA PHE A 257 -5.43 18.20 10.84
C PHE A 257 -5.40 16.87 10.10
N GLU A 258 -6.55 16.45 9.56
CA GLU A 258 -6.66 15.21 8.80
C GLU A 258 -6.10 15.38 7.38
N LEU A 259 -5.02 14.68 7.08
CA LEU A 259 -4.48 14.58 5.73
C LEU A 259 -5.36 13.67 4.85
N ASN A 260 -5.87 12.58 5.44
CA ASN A 260 -6.79 11.62 4.82
C ASN A 260 -7.48 10.77 5.90
N GLU A 261 -8.34 9.82 5.50
CA GLU A 261 -9.11 8.95 6.41
C GLU A 261 -8.24 8.17 7.44
N HIS A 262 -6.96 7.96 7.13
CA HIS A 262 -6.05 7.12 7.94
C HIS A 262 -4.90 7.88 8.58
N THR A 263 -4.78 9.19 8.35
CA THR A 263 -3.59 9.94 8.74
C THR A 263 -3.95 11.35 9.24
N ILE A 264 -3.43 11.68 10.42
CA ILE A 264 -3.49 13.04 10.98
C ILE A 264 -2.05 13.55 11.05
N ILE A 265 -1.84 14.82 10.68
CA ILE A 265 -0.52 15.45 10.70
C ILE A 265 -0.57 16.80 11.41
N ALA A 266 0.59 17.27 11.89
CA ALA A 266 0.82 18.60 12.39
C ALA A 266 2.25 19.03 12.04
N PHE A 267 2.53 20.33 12.03
CA PHE A 267 3.87 20.84 11.81
C PHE A 267 4.36 21.67 12.99
N VAL A 268 5.64 21.50 13.31
CA VAL A 268 6.34 22.23 14.36
C VAL A 268 7.73 22.64 13.88
N GLU A 269 8.37 23.60 14.54
CA GLU A 269 9.75 23.96 14.26
C GLU A 269 10.70 23.44 15.34
N ASP A 270 11.88 23.02 14.90
CA ASP A 270 13.00 22.80 15.80
C ASP A 270 13.55 24.15 16.31
N PRO A 271 14.49 24.15 17.28
CA PRO A 271 15.02 25.41 17.82
C PRO A 271 15.71 26.35 16.82
N ASP A 272 16.02 25.87 15.62
CA ASP A 272 16.68 26.63 14.55
C ASP A 272 15.77 26.90 13.34
N GLY A 273 14.47 26.54 13.43
CA GLY A 273 13.48 26.76 12.37
C GLY A 273 13.41 25.65 11.32
N THR A 274 13.99 24.47 11.58
CA THR A 274 13.77 23.31 10.72
C THR A 274 12.34 22.83 10.90
N LEU A 275 11.59 22.73 9.80
CA LEU A 275 10.21 22.21 9.84
C LEU A 275 10.19 20.71 10.11
N ILE A 276 9.30 20.31 10.98
CA ILE A 276 9.09 18.92 11.40
C ILE A 276 7.62 18.57 11.20
N GLU A 277 7.34 17.57 10.38
CA GLU A 277 6.04 16.95 10.23
C GLU A 277 5.88 15.84 11.29
N LEU A 278 4.86 15.92 12.10
CA LEU A 278 4.45 14.89 13.04
C LEU A 278 3.25 14.13 12.46
N ILE A 279 3.38 12.80 12.36
CA ILE A 279 2.44 11.95 11.65
C ILE A 279 1.86 10.92 12.61
N GLN A 280 0.54 10.90 12.76
CA GLN A 280 -0.17 9.81 13.43
C GLN A 280 -0.97 9.01 12.41
N ARG A 281 -0.77 7.70 12.39
CA ARG A 281 -1.59 6.76 11.61
C ARG A 281 -2.73 6.23 12.46
N LYS A 282 -3.96 6.26 11.93
CA LYS A 282 -5.19 5.75 12.59
C LYS A 282 -5.28 4.24 12.48
#